data_cd33d05283a9ef6276954c13fd7eead0
#
_entry.id   cd33d05283a9ef6276954c13fd7eead0
#
_cell.length_a   1.000
_cell.length_b   1.000
_cell.length_c   1.000
_cell.angle_alpha   90.00
_cell.angle_beta   90.00
_cell.angle_gamma   90.00
#
_symmetry.space_group_name_H-M   'P 1'
#
loop_
_entity.id
_entity.type
_entity.pdbx_description
1 polymer ?
#
loop_
_entity_poly.entity_id
_entity_poly.type
_entity_poly.pdbx_seq_one_letter_code
_entity_poly.pdbx_strand_id
1 'polypeptide(L)'
;IYARHVLALKRIEPLGTEPSARERGTMIHGVFEKFVHAGLDLDLPEALPKMMEMARDAFAGLAPIKERRDIWLKRLERAARQFLDYERRRDAEIVERHAETKGEWLFPALDNFTLVGKADRLDVKRDGTLEIIDFKTGGVPQPKDMTAFEAPQLLLEAAMARAGVFPGISPRDSSALTYI
;
A
#
# COMPACT_ATOMS: atom_id res chain seq x y z
N ILE A 1 30.93 -10.91 0.40
CA ILE A 1 30.13 -11.75 -0.54
C ILE A 1 29.73 -13.04 0.17
N TYR A 2 30.66 -13.86 0.66
CA TYR A 2 30.40 -15.19 1.27
C TYR A 2 29.41 -15.11 2.45
N ALA A 3 29.64 -14.22 3.41
CA ALA A 3 28.77 -14.05 4.57
C ALA A 3 27.31 -13.72 4.20
N ARG A 4 27.11 -12.91 3.15
CA ARG A 4 25.78 -12.47 2.71
C ARG A 4 25.08 -13.51 1.81
N HIS A 5 25.80 -14.10 0.86
CA HIS A 5 25.20 -14.92 -0.19
C HIS A 5 25.22 -16.43 0.11
N VAL A 6 26.21 -16.90 0.88
CA VAL A 6 26.33 -18.33 1.25
C VAL A 6 25.80 -18.57 2.64
N LEU A 7 26.16 -17.75 3.61
CA LEU A 7 25.72 -17.93 5.01
C LEU A 7 24.42 -17.18 5.34
N ALA A 8 23.86 -16.44 4.38
CA ALA A 8 22.64 -15.62 4.56
C ALA A 8 22.68 -14.67 5.78
N LEU A 9 23.90 -14.30 6.22
CA LEU A 9 24.07 -13.42 7.36
C LEU A 9 23.63 -11.99 7.01
N LYS A 10 22.75 -11.44 7.82
CA LYS A 10 22.37 -10.03 7.76
C LYS A 10 23.30 -9.21 8.65
N ARG A 11 23.70 -8.03 8.17
CA ARG A 11 24.45 -7.09 9.01
C ARG A 11 23.58 -6.71 10.22
N ILE A 12 24.10 -6.86 11.42
CA ILE A 12 23.42 -6.37 12.62
C ILE A 12 23.48 -4.85 12.58
N GLU A 13 22.31 -4.22 12.60
CA GLU A 13 22.23 -2.77 12.68
C GLU A 13 22.59 -2.29 14.08
N PRO A 14 23.30 -1.15 14.23
CA PRO A 14 23.58 -0.59 15.54
C PRO A 14 22.30 -0.34 16.33
N LEU A 15 22.30 -0.60 17.63
CA LEU A 15 21.19 -0.29 18.53
C LEU A 15 20.87 1.21 18.46
N GLY A 16 19.58 1.54 18.26
CA GLY A 16 19.13 2.92 18.21
C GLY A 16 19.22 3.60 16.84
N THR A 17 19.45 2.84 15.75
CA THR A 17 19.32 3.37 14.39
C THR A 17 17.88 3.81 14.09
N GLU A 18 17.75 4.88 13.30
CA GLU A 18 16.43 5.27 12.81
C GLU A 18 15.85 4.18 11.91
N PRO A 19 14.52 3.96 11.98
CA PRO A 19 13.86 3.11 11.00
C PRO A 19 14.21 3.57 9.59
N SER A 20 14.60 2.63 8.76
CA SER A 20 14.87 2.89 7.34
C SER A 20 13.62 3.44 6.64
N ALA A 21 13.79 4.09 5.49
CA ALA A 21 12.67 4.55 4.69
C ALA A 21 11.70 3.39 4.36
N ARG A 22 12.25 2.20 4.13
CA ARG A 22 11.46 0.98 3.86
C ARG A 22 10.61 0.57 5.07
N GLU A 23 11.19 0.52 6.26
CA GLU A 23 10.46 0.13 7.48
C GLU A 23 9.34 1.13 7.79
N ARG A 24 9.62 2.43 7.64
CA ARG A 24 8.60 3.47 7.78
C ARG A 24 7.47 3.31 6.76
N GLY A 25 7.82 3.03 5.49
CA GLY A 25 6.85 2.73 4.44
C GLY A 25 5.94 1.57 4.82
N THR A 26 6.53 0.43 5.18
CA THR A 26 5.77 -0.77 5.59
C THR A 26 4.79 -0.49 6.73
N MET A 27 5.19 0.35 7.69
CA MET A 27 4.28 0.69 8.79
C MET A 27 3.13 1.58 8.37
N ILE A 28 3.40 2.58 7.53
CA ILE A 28 2.36 3.47 7.01
C ILE A 28 1.35 2.67 6.19
N HIS A 29 1.80 1.78 5.31
CA HIS A 29 0.93 0.83 4.59
C HIS A 29 0.09 0.00 5.56
N GLY A 30 0.70 -0.58 6.62
CA GLY A 30 -0.03 -1.34 7.63
C GLY A 30 -1.07 -0.53 8.40
N VAL A 31 -0.87 0.78 8.58
CA VAL A 31 -1.88 1.66 9.18
C VAL A 31 -3.06 1.86 8.22
N PHE A 32 -2.80 2.15 6.94
CA PHE A 32 -3.85 2.30 5.93
C PHE A 32 -4.63 0.99 5.72
N GLU A 33 -3.93 -0.14 5.63
CA GLU A 33 -4.54 -1.48 5.57
C GLU A 33 -5.50 -1.72 6.72
N LYS A 34 -5.04 -1.55 7.97
CA LYS A 34 -5.88 -1.73 9.18
C LYS A 34 -7.08 -0.80 9.18
N PHE A 35 -6.89 0.44 8.76
CA PHE A 35 -7.96 1.42 8.70
C PHE A 35 -9.04 1.00 7.69
N VAL A 36 -8.63 0.54 6.50
CA VAL A 36 -9.54 0.04 5.46
C VAL A 36 -10.33 -1.18 5.96
N HIS A 37 -9.63 -2.16 6.55
CA HIS A 37 -10.27 -3.36 7.10
C HIS A 37 -11.22 -3.07 8.27
N ALA A 38 -11.00 -1.99 9.01
CA ALA A 38 -11.89 -1.59 10.10
C ALA A 38 -13.26 -1.12 9.61
N GLY A 39 -13.41 -0.77 8.32
CA GLY A 39 -14.67 -0.38 7.71
C GLY A 39 -15.35 0.80 8.42
N LEU A 40 -14.55 1.74 8.93
CA LEU A 40 -15.05 2.87 9.70
C LEU A 40 -15.81 3.84 8.80
N ASP A 41 -16.90 4.39 9.32
CA ASP A 41 -17.60 5.48 8.67
C ASP A 41 -16.66 6.70 8.58
N LEU A 42 -16.38 7.11 7.35
CA LEU A 42 -15.41 8.16 7.03
C LEU A 42 -15.90 9.56 7.45
N ASP A 43 -17.20 9.74 7.56
CA ASP A 43 -17.81 11.03 7.92
C ASP A 43 -17.85 11.27 9.43
N LEU A 44 -17.63 10.22 10.22
CA LEU A 44 -17.57 10.38 11.66
C LEU A 44 -16.31 11.12 12.13
N PRO A 45 -16.42 12.00 13.12
CA PRO A 45 -15.28 12.75 13.67
C PRO A 45 -14.21 11.85 14.27
N GLU A 46 -14.54 10.60 14.61
CA GLU A 46 -13.63 9.60 15.18
C GLU A 46 -12.71 8.95 14.14
N ALA A 47 -12.97 9.10 12.83
CA ALA A 47 -12.16 8.45 11.78
C ALA A 47 -10.67 8.82 11.89
N LEU A 48 -10.35 10.10 11.99
CA LEU A 48 -8.97 10.54 12.16
C LEU A 48 -8.36 10.13 13.51
N PRO A 49 -9.01 10.35 14.67
CA PRO A 49 -8.51 9.84 15.95
C PRO A 49 -8.20 8.36 15.96
N LYS A 50 -9.06 7.51 15.41
CA LYS A 50 -8.83 6.05 15.31
C LYS A 50 -7.67 5.70 14.41
N MET A 51 -7.56 6.35 13.25
CA MET A 51 -6.41 6.16 12.36
C MET A 51 -5.10 6.55 13.06
N MET A 52 -5.11 7.64 13.84
CA MET A 52 -3.94 8.06 14.61
C MET A 52 -3.63 7.15 15.81
N GLU A 53 -4.61 6.48 16.37
CA GLU A 53 -4.41 5.43 17.37
C GLU A 53 -3.68 4.23 16.75
N MET A 54 -4.16 3.71 15.63
CA MET A 54 -3.49 2.64 14.86
C MET A 54 -2.05 3.02 14.51
N ALA A 55 -1.82 4.29 14.17
CA ALA A 55 -0.49 4.81 13.89
C ALA A 55 0.41 4.82 15.13
N ARG A 56 -0.08 5.26 16.28
CA ARG A 56 0.70 5.25 17.54
C ARG A 56 1.13 3.84 17.91
N ASP A 57 0.22 2.87 17.75
CA ASP A 57 0.51 1.45 18.01
C ASP A 57 1.56 0.91 17.05
N ALA A 58 1.43 1.19 15.76
CA ALA A 58 2.39 0.78 14.76
C ALA A 58 3.80 1.37 15.01
N PHE A 59 3.88 2.62 15.46
CA PHE A 59 5.15 3.31 15.71
C PHE A 59 5.70 3.08 17.12
N ALA A 60 4.94 2.47 18.05
CA ALA A 60 5.37 2.28 19.45
C ALA A 60 6.64 1.43 19.57
N GLY A 61 6.80 0.40 18.71
CA GLY A 61 7.94 -0.50 18.73
C GLY A 61 9.21 0.01 18.02
N LEU A 62 9.12 1.11 17.27
CA LEU A 62 10.15 1.47 16.29
C LEU A 62 10.99 2.67 16.66
N ALA A 63 10.48 3.57 17.46
CA ALA A 63 11.24 4.73 17.87
C ALA A 63 11.40 4.74 19.38
N PRO A 64 12.51 4.23 19.91
CA PRO A 64 12.80 4.35 21.35
C PRO A 64 12.94 5.83 21.79
N ILE A 65 13.12 6.75 20.83
CA ILE A 65 13.23 8.18 21.08
C ILE A 65 11.89 8.86 20.82
N LYS A 66 11.23 9.31 21.89
CA LYS A 66 9.89 9.92 21.87
C LYS A 66 9.78 11.08 20.88
N GLU A 67 10.76 11.98 20.89
CA GLU A 67 10.75 13.19 20.06
C GLU A 67 10.72 12.87 18.55
N ARG A 68 11.43 11.82 18.15
CA ARG A 68 11.43 11.36 16.74
C ARG A 68 10.09 10.75 16.36
N ARG A 69 9.53 9.92 17.24
CA ARG A 69 8.19 9.35 17.03
C ARG A 69 7.14 10.43 16.86
N ASP A 70 7.18 11.49 17.66
CA ASP A 70 6.23 12.60 17.59
C ASP A 70 6.33 13.37 16.26
N ILE A 71 7.53 13.53 15.70
CA ILE A 71 7.72 14.12 14.38
C ILE A 71 7.05 13.25 13.28
N TRP A 72 7.26 11.93 13.35
CA TRP A 72 6.66 11.03 12.36
C TRP A 72 5.14 10.95 12.48
N LEU A 73 4.60 10.94 13.69
CA LEU A 73 3.15 10.98 13.92
C LEU A 73 2.53 12.26 13.38
N LYS A 74 3.16 13.43 13.54
CA LYS A 74 2.68 14.69 12.95
C LYS A 74 2.69 14.67 11.42
N ARG A 75 3.71 14.06 10.80
CA ARG A 75 3.75 13.89 9.34
C ARG A 75 2.64 12.96 8.85
N LEU A 76 2.47 11.84 9.56
CA LEU A 76 1.41 10.89 9.24
C LEU A 76 0.02 11.49 9.45
N GLU A 77 -0.20 12.31 10.47
CA GLU A 77 -1.48 13.00 10.67
C GLU A 77 -1.87 13.88 9.47
N ARG A 78 -0.90 14.58 8.87
CA ARG A 78 -1.16 15.35 7.65
C ARG A 78 -1.57 14.44 6.49
N ALA A 79 -0.82 13.34 6.27
CA ALA A 79 -1.15 12.35 5.25
C ALA A 79 -2.50 11.68 5.51
N ALA A 80 -2.81 11.36 6.76
CA ALA A 80 -4.09 10.78 7.18
C ALA A 80 -5.28 11.70 6.87
N ARG A 81 -5.15 13.01 7.11
CA ARG A 81 -6.19 13.98 6.74
C ARG A 81 -6.42 14.01 5.23
N GLN A 82 -5.36 14.07 4.43
CA GLN A 82 -5.44 14.04 2.97
C GLN A 82 -6.05 12.74 2.45
N PHE A 83 -5.67 11.61 3.05
CA PHE A 83 -6.23 10.31 2.74
C PHE A 83 -7.72 10.24 3.06
N LEU A 84 -8.16 10.67 4.23
CA LEU A 84 -9.58 10.70 4.59
C LEU A 84 -10.40 11.62 3.68
N ASP A 85 -9.86 12.77 3.30
CA ASP A 85 -10.52 13.66 2.35
C ASP A 85 -10.61 13.06 0.95
N TYR A 86 -9.60 12.30 0.52
CA TYR A 86 -9.63 11.52 -0.72
C TYR A 86 -10.70 10.43 -0.65
N GLU A 87 -10.73 9.63 0.41
CA GLU A 87 -11.71 8.56 0.61
C GLU A 87 -13.15 9.08 0.62
N ARG A 88 -13.44 10.16 1.37
CA ARG A 88 -14.78 10.76 1.44
C ARG A 88 -15.30 11.17 0.06
N ARG A 89 -14.46 11.78 -0.77
CA ARG A 89 -14.87 12.26 -2.11
C ARG A 89 -15.30 11.13 -3.03
N ARG A 90 -14.80 9.92 -2.83
CA ARG A 90 -15.03 8.77 -3.72
C ARG A 90 -15.88 7.67 -3.08
N ASP A 91 -16.19 7.77 -1.79
CA ASP A 91 -16.85 6.71 -1.02
C ASP A 91 -18.15 6.23 -1.68
N ALA A 92 -18.96 7.15 -2.17
CA ALA A 92 -20.22 6.83 -2.86
C ALA A 92 -20.04 6.02 -4.15
N GLU A 93 -18.86 6.05 -4.76
CA GLU A 93 -18.56 5.30 -5.99
C GLU A 93 -18.02 3.90 -5.72
N ILE A 94 -17.55 3.60 -4.51
CA ILE A 94 -16.88 2.36 -4.16
C ILE A 94 -17.88 1.37 -3.56
N VAL A 95 -17.84 0.14 -4.06
CA VAL A 95 -18.68 -0.98 -3.57
C VAL A 95 -17.89 -1.87 -2.63
N GLU A 96 -16.64 -2.19 -2.99
CA GLU A 96 -15.78 -3.07 -2.22
C GLU A 96 -14.36 -2.51 -2.18
N ARG A 97 -13.69 -2.73 -1.07
CA ARG A 97 -12.30 -2.32 -0.82
C ARG A 97 -11.48 -3.53 -0.40
N HIS A 98 -10.45 -3.85 -1.16
CA HIS A 98 -9.53 -4.94 -0.88
C HIS A 98 -8.13 -4.36 -0.64
N ALA A 99 -7.57 -4.59 0.54
CA ALA A 99 -6.22 -4.13 0.90
C ALA A 99 -5.23 -5.31 0.89
N GLU A 100 -3.97 -5.02 0.54
CA GLU A 100 -2.84 -5.94 0.62
C GLU A 100 -3.08 -7.29 -0.08
N THR A 101 -3.79 -7.24 -1.22
CA THR A 101 -4.25 -8.43 -1.94
C THR A 101 -3.15 -9.01 -2.82
N LYS A 102 -2.77 -10.26 -2.57
CA LYS A 102 -1.76 -10.98 -3.35
C LYS A 102 -2.41 -11.70 -4.52
N GLY A 103 -1.83 -11.56 -5.71
CA GLY A 103 -2.19 -12.30 -6.92
C GLY A 103 -0.99 -13.06 -7.48
N GLU A 104 -1.27 -14.17 -8.16
CA GLU A 104 -0.27 -14.99 -8.84
C GLU A 104 -0.77 -15.34 -10.24
N TRP A 105 0.00 -14.98 -11.26
CA TRP A 105 -0.33 -15.22 -12.65
C TRP A 105 0.68 -16.16 -13.29
N LEU A 106 0.26 -17.38 -13.58
CA LEU A 106 1.09 -18.40 -14.22
C LEU A 106 1.06 -18.25 -15.75
N PHE A 107 2.23 -18.31 -16.37
CA PHE A 107 2.44 -18.31 -17.82
C PHE A 107 3.07 -19.63 -18.26
N PRO A 108 2.27 -20.66 -18.57
CA PRO A 108 2.79 -21.99 -18.96
C PRO A 108 3.68 -21.94 -20.21
N ALA A 109 3.33 -21.06 -21.17
CA ALA A 109 4.09 -20.87 -22.42
C ALA A 109 5.47 -20.23 -22.22
N LEU A 110 5.76 -19.66 -21.04
CA LEU A 110 7.03 -19.04 -20.67
C LEU A 110 7.76 -19.89 -19.60
N ASP A 111 7.88 -21.17 -19.85
CA ASP A 111 8.56 -22.13 -18.96
C ASP A 111 8.00 -22.10 -17.51
N ASN A 112 6.67 -22.03 -17.40
CA ASN A 112 5.94 -21.90 -16.15
C ASN A 112 6.34 -20.67 -15.31
N PHE A 113 6.74 -19.58 -15.97
CA PHE A 113 6.99 -18.33 -15.27
C PHE A 113 5.74 -17.89 -14.50
N THR A 114 5.91 -17.48 -13.25
CA THR A 114 4.83 -16.96 -12.42
C THR A 114 5.12 -15.51 -12.04
N LEU A 115 4.24 -14.61 -12.48
CA LEU A 115 4.22 -13.22 -12.01
C LEU A 115 3.47 -13.16 -10.68
N VAL A 116 4.15 -12.69 -9.65
CA VAL A 116 3.56 -12.47 -8.32
C VAL A 116 3.48 -10.98 -8.06
N GLY A 117 2.29 -10.50 -7.70
CA GLY A 117 2.05 -9.11 -7.31
C GLY A 117 1.27 -9.05 -6.01
N LYS A 118 1.48 -7.98 -5.26
CA LYS A 118 0.69 -7.67 -4.07
C LYS A 118 0.25 -6.21 -4.18
N ALA A 119 -1.02 -6.01 -4.50
CA ALA A 119 -1.60 -4.69 -4.61
C ALA A 119 -1.89 -4.12 -3.22
N ASP A 120 -1.46 -2.89 -2.96
CA ASP A 120 -1.73 -2.21 -1.69
C ASP A 120 -3.24 -2.03 -1.49
N ARG A 121 -3.94 -1.65 -2.58
CA ARG A 121 -5.38 -1.43 -2.55
C ARG A 121 -6.03 -1.66 -3.91
N LEU A 122 -7.14 -2.41 -3.92
CA LEU A 122 -8.00 -2.63 -5.09
C LEU A 122 -9.43 -2.24 -4.70
N ASP A 123 -9.98 -1.21 -5.34
CA ASP A 123 -11.33 -0.72 -5.07
C ASP A 123 -12.25 -1.03 -6.24
N VAL A 124 -13.29 -1.81 -5.97
CA VAL A 124 -14.35 -2.11 -6.94
C VAL A 124 -15.34 -0.95 -6.98
N LYS A 125 -15.52 -0.38 -8.16
CA LYS A 125 -16.44 0.74 -8.37
C LYS A 125 -17.85 0.27 -8.77
N ARG A 126 -18.84 1.13 -8.54
CA ARG A 126 -20.25 0.86 -8.91
C ARG A 126 -20.48 0.63 -10.40
N ASP A 127 -19.63 1.19 -11.25
CA ASP A 127 -19.65 0.98 -12.70
C ASP A 127 -19.06 -0.36 -13.14
N GLY A 128 -18.60 -1.18 -12.17
CA GLY A 128 -17.99 -2.48 -12.40
C GLY A 128 -16.50 -2.43 -12.71
N THR A 129 -15.90 -1.25 -12.82
CA THR A 129 -14.47 -1.08 -13.02
C THR A 129 -13.68 -1.17 -11.71
N LEU A 130 -12.37 -1.18 -11.81
CA LEU A 130 -11.45 -1.21 -10.67
C LEU A 130 -10.61 0.07 -10.62
N GLU A 131 -10.38 0.58 -9.43
CA GLU A 131 -9.29 1.51 -9.16
C GLU A 131 -8.19 0.78 -8.40
N ILE A 132 -6.95 0.90 -8.88
CA ILE A 132 -5.77 0.34 -8.24
C ILE A 132 -4.99 1.46 -7.62
N ILE A 133 -4.73 1.35 -6.31
CA ILE A 133 -4.05 2.38 -5.53
C ILE A 133 -2.80 1.81 -4.90
N ASP A 134 -1.70 2.54 -5.01
CA ASP A 134 -0.43 2.22 -4.37
C ASP A 134 0.00 3.40 -3.50
N PHE A 135 0.36 3.11 -2.24
CA PHE A 135 0.77 4.10 -1.26
C PHE A 135 2.27 4.37 -1.36
N LYS A 136 2.65 5.63 -1.60
CA LYS A 136 4.05 6.04 -1.71
C LYS A 136 4.46 6.96 -0.56
N THR A 137 5.42 6.51 0.23
CA THR A 137 6.03 7.31 1.31
C THR A 137 7.27 8.07 0.86
N GLY A 138 7.62 7.96 -0.42
CA GLY A 138 8.78 8.61 -1.05
C GLY A 138 8.38 9.35 -2.33
N GLY A 139 9.24 9.26 -3.34
CA GLY A 139 8.94 9.86 -4.66
C GLY A 139 7.81 9.14 -5.38
N VAL A 140 6.83 9.88 -5.89
CA VAL A 140 5.73 9.36 -6.69
C VAL A 140 6.17 9.29 -8.15
N PRO A 141 6.06 8.13 -8.84
CA PRO A 141 6.34 8.02 -10.26
C PRO A 141 5.46 8.97 -11.08
N GLN A 142 6.04 9.54 -12.12
CA GLN A 142 5.29 10.38 -13.05
C GLN A 142 4.55 9.52 -14.08
N PRO A 143 3.46 9.98 -14.69
CA PRO A 143 2.75 9.23 -15.74
C PRO A 143 3.65 8.77 -16.89
N LYS A 144 4.67 9.56 -17.26
CA LYS A 144 5.66 9.20 -18.27
C LYS A 144 6.49 7.98 -17.89
N ASP A 145 6.81 7.82 -16.58
CA ASP A 145 7.62 6.71 -16.09
C ASP A 145 6.81 5.40 -16.17
N MET A 146 5.48 5.48 -15.99
CA MET A 146 4.58 4.35 -16.20
C MET A 146 4.50 3.97 -17.68
N THR A 147 4.31 4.93 -18.57
CA THR A 147 4.22 4.67 -20.02
C THR A 147 5.55 4.19 -20.63
N ALA A 148 6.67 4.58 -20.04
CA ALA A 148 8.00 4.08 -20.40
C ALA A 148 8.35 2.72 -19.75
N PHE A 149 7.45 2.14 -18.96
CA PHE A 149 7.69 0.93 -18.16
C PHE A 149 8.86 1.04 -17.15
N GLU A 150 9.24 2.26 -16.77
CA GLU A 150 10.21 2.50 -15.70
C GLU A 150 9.59 2.32 -14.31
N ALA A 151 8.27 2.52 -14.21
CA ALA A 151 7.46 2.24 -13.02
C ALA A 151 6.24 1.37 -13.38
N PRO A 152 6.41 0.07 -13.74
CA PRO A 152 5.37 -0.76 -14.31
C PRO A 152 4.39 -1.34 -13.28
N GLN A 153 4.57 -1.13 -11.98
CA GLN A 153 3.82 -1.80 -10.91
C GLN A 153 2.31 -1.73 -11.14
N LEU A 154 1.72 -0.56 -11.19
CA LEU A 154 0.27 -0.41 -11.35
C LEU A 154 -0.24 -0.96 -12.69
N LEU A 155 0.57 -0.89 -13.76
CA LEU A 155 0.21 -1.47 -15.07
C LEU A 155 0.17 -3.00 -15.00
N LEU A 156 1.13 -3.61 -14.31
CA LEU A 156 1.16 -5.06 -14.12
C LEU A 156 -0.01 -5.52 -13.23
N GLU A 157 -0.30 -4.79 -12.17
CA GLU A 157 -1.45 -5.07 -11.31
C GLU A 157 -2.78 -4.93 -12.07
N ALA A 158 -2.92 -3.95 -12.97
CA ALA A 158 -4.07 -3.82 -13.84
C ALA A 158 -4.22 -5.00 -14.81
N ALA A 159 -3.12 -5.47 -15.39
CA ALA A 159 -3.13 -6.66 -16.23
C ALA A 159 -3.50 -7.91 -15.43
N MET A 160 -3.00 -8.05 -14.20
CA MET A 160 -3.33 -9.13 -13.28
C MET A 160 -4.81 -9.10 -12.87
N ALA A 161 -5.37 -7.91 -12.61
CA ALA A 161 -6.78 -7.74 -12.29
C ALA A 161 -7.69 -8.16 -13.47
N ARG A 162 -7.31 -7.74 -14.67
CA ARG A 162 -8.00 -8.14 -15.91
C ARG A 162 -7.94 -9.65 -16.15
N ALA A 163 -6.83 -10.30 -15.79
CA ALA A 163 -6.67 -11.75 -15.85
C ALA A 163 -7.42 -12.49 -14.71
N GLY A 164 -7.96 -11.77 -13.71
CA GLY A 164 -8.72 -12.37 -12.61
C GLY A 164 -7.87 -13.15 -11.61
N VAL A 165 -6.61 -12.79 -11.43
CA VAL A 165 -5.71 -13.54 -10.55
C VAL A 165 -5.68 -13.04 -9.11
N PHE A 166 -6.43 -11.98 -8.80
CA PHE A 166 -6.60 -11.52 -7.41
C PHE A 166 -7.78 -12.26 -6.75
N PRO A 167 -7.56 -12.97 -5.65
CA PRO A 167 -8.62 -13.69 -4.94
C PRO A 167 -9.77 -12.75 -4.50
N GLY A 168 -11.01 -13.18 -4.69
CA GLY A 168 -12.19 -12.42 -4.30
C GLY A 168 -12.59 -11.31 -5.28
N ILE A 169 -11.82 -11.08 -6.34
CA ILE A 169 -12.10 -10.06 -7.35
C ILE A 169 -12.28 -10.75 -8.71
N SER A 170 -13.48 -10.61 -9.30
CA SER A 170 -13.74 -11.10 -10.65
C SER A 170 -12.91 -10.33 -11.68
N PRO A 171 -12.53 -10.97 -12.81
CA PRO A 171 -11.83 -10.31 -13.90
C PRO A 171 -12.51 -9.01 -14.32
N ARG A 172 -11.78 -7.90 -14.33
CA ARG A 172 -12.31 -6.59 -14.73
C ARG A 172 -11.24 -5.61 -15.16
N ASP A 173 -11.64 -4.61 -15.94
CA ASP A 173 -10.77 -3.53 -16.37
C ASP A 173 -10.59 -2.49 -15.25
N SER A 174 -9.42 -1.86 -15.23
CA SER A 174 -9.14 -0.76 -14.32
C SER A 174 -9.45 0.57 -14.99
N SER A 175 -10.23 1.42 -14.32
CA SER A 175 -10.56 2.78 -14.77
C SER A 175 -9.59 3.83 -14.24
N ALA A 176 -8.84 3.50 -13.18
CA ALA A 176 -7.87 4.41 -12.59
C ALA A 176 -6.68 3.64 -11.98
N LEU A 177 -5.49 4.24 -12.10
CA LEU A 177 -4.23 3.79 -11.49
C LEU A 177 -3.67 4.98 -10.70
N THR A 178 -3.69 4.87 -9.37
CA THR A 178 -3.51 6.01 -8.48
C THR A 178 -2.34 5.79 -7.53
N TYR A 179 -1.45 6.76 -7.44
CA TYR A 179 -0.48 6.87 -6.36
C TYR A 179 -0.95 7.88 -5.30
N ILE A 180 -0.86 7.49 -4.02
CA ILE A 180 -1.22 8.34 -2.87
C ILE A 180 -0.03 8.54 -1.95
#